data_6fad1345252665de5e3eccb93e177795
#
_entry.id   6fad1345252665de5e3eccb93e177795
#
_cell.length_a   1.000
_cell.length_b   1.000
_cell.length_c   1.000
_cell.angle_alpha   90.00
_cell.angle_beta   90.00
_cell.angle_gamma   90.00
#
_symmetry.space_group_name_H-M   'P 1'
#
loop_
_entity.id
_entity.type
_entity.pdbx_description
1 polymer ?
#
loop_
_entity_poly.entity_id
_entity_poly.type
_entity_poly.pdbx_seq_one_letter_code
_entity_poly.pdbx_strand_id
1 'polypeptide(L)'
;MKIIKAILDEPNFDIDNALQIQIQLLQNKRQNLDKVISNVRRTIKERNGKAKMSDEEKFNGLKKDSIKNNEKKYGKEIRQKYGERAVNASNKHVEETSKKRYDKLKETETDLVKNLETVLRDPSREDKLSDQIFRDHQTWLQIVMPNYSPKLHLSIIKLYETEPRFQDYYDHKAGKGATKILVKAVKEHLNK
;
A
#
# COMPACT_ATOMS: atom_id res chain seq x y z
N MET A 1 -10.03 22.78 -24.07
CA MET A 1 -9.41 22.74 -25.39
C MET A 1 -8.17 23.63 -25.56
N LYS A 2 -8.11 24.88 -25.00
CA LYS A 2 -6.94 25.78 -25.14
C LYS A 2 -5.62 25.23 -24.55
N ILE A 3 -5.66 24.50 -23.43
CA ILE A 3 -4.48 23.95 -22.75
C ILE A 3 -3.82 22.82 -23.58
N ILE A 4 -4.64 21.93 -24.16
CA ILE A 4 -4.15 20.82 -25.00
C ILE A 4 -3.44 21.35 -26.23
N LYS A 5 -4.00 22.39 -26.86
CA LYS A 5 -3.37 23.03 -28.03
C LYS A 5 -2.02 23.65 -27.69
N ALA A 6 -1.93 24.36 -26.55
CA ALA A 6 -0.67 24.95 -26.09
C ALA A 6 0.43 23.92 -25.84
N ILE A 7 0.09 22.73 -25.31
CA ILE A 7 1.04 21.63 -25.09
C ILE A 7 1.49 21.02 -26.41
N LEU A 8 0.59 20.88 -27.38
CA LEU A 8 0.92 20.31 -28.70
C LEU A 8 1.72 21.27 -29.60
N ASP A 9 1.62 22.57 -29.33
CA ASP A 9 2.34 23.61 -30.09
C ASP A 9 3.75 23.92 -29.49
N GLU A 10 4.19 23.23 -28.42
CA GLU A 10 5.56 23.37 -27.88
C GLU A 10 6.61 22.83 -28.89
N PRO A 11 7.69 23.61 -29.19
CA PRO A 11 8.67 23.26 -30.22
C PRO A 11 9.42 21.95 -30.01
N ASN A 12 9.43 21.42 -28.79
CA ASN A 12 10.12 20.18 -28.39
C ASN A 12 9.15 19.08 -27.93
N PHE A 13 7.84 19.20 -28.23
CA PHE A 13 6.88 18.18 -27.84
C PHE A 13 7.03 16.93 -28.71
N ASP A 14 7.51 15.86 -28.11
CA ASP A 14 7.65 14.55 -28.74
C ASP A 14 6.28 13.84 -28.82
N ILE A 15 5.59 14.04 -29.93
CA ILE A 15 4.27 13.48 -30.21
C ILE A 15 4.32 11.95 -30.19
N ASP A 16 5.36 11.34 -30.74
CA ASP A 16 5.48 9.88 -30.81
C ASP A 16 5.64 9.27 -29.42
N ASN A 17 6.45 9.87 -28.56
CA ASN A 17 6.59 9.45 -27.17
C ASN A 17 5.28 9.64 -26.39
N ALA A 18 4.58 10.76 -26.58
CA ALA A 18 3.29 11.00 -25.94
C ALA A 18 2.22 9.97 -26.36
N LEU A 19 2.16 9.63 -27.66
CA LEU A 19 1.27 8.59 -28.18
C LEU A 19 1.65 7.20 -27.66
N GLN A 20 2.92 6.89 -27.55
CA GLN A 20 3.41 5.64 -26.95
C GLN A 20 2.99 5.51 -25.48
N ILE A 21 3.15 6.57 -24.69
CA ILE A 21 2.68 6.62 -23.30
C ILE A 21 1.16 6.43 -23.24
N GLN A 22 0.41 7.08 -24.12
CA GLN A 22 -1.04 6.95 -24.19
C GLN A 22 -1.47 5.51 -24.53
N ILE A 23 -0.78 4.85 -25.47
CA ILE A 23 -1.00 3.44 -25.80
C ILE A 23 -0.77 2.57 -24.56
N GLN A 24 0.32 2.78 -23.82
CA GLN A 24 0.58 2.02 -22.59
C GLN A 24 -0.51 2.22 -21.53
N LEU A 25 -0.98 3.44 -21.34
CA LEU A 25 -2.07 3.75 -20.42
C LEU A 25 -3.37 3.04 -20.84
N LEU A 26 -3.70 3.05 -22.12
CA LEU A 26 -4.88 2.36 -22.65
C LEU A 26 -4.75 0.84 -22.53
N GLN A 27 -3.58 0.27 -22.78
CA GLN A 27 -3.33 -1.15 -22.57
C GLN A 27 -3.47 -1.55 -21.10
N ASN A 28 -3.00 -0.72 -20.17
CA ASN A 28 -3.17 -0.95 -18.74
C ASN A 28 -4.67 -0.88 -18.32
N LYS A 29 -5.41 0.10 -18.85
CA LYS A 29 -6.87 0.20 -18.64
C LYS A 29 -7.59 -1.04 -19.18
N ARG A 30 -7.24 -1.49 -20.39
CA ARG A 30 -7.80 -2.72 -20.98
C ARG A 30 -7.56 -3.93 -20.09
N GLN A 31 -6.32 -4.14 -19.63
CA GLN A 31 -5.99 -5.24 -18.73
C GLN A 31 -6.78 -5.20 -17.41
N ASN A 32 -7.02 -4.00 -16.87
CA ASN A 32 -7.82 -3.85 -15.66
C ASN A 32 -9.30 -4.17 -15.93
N LEU A 33 -9.85 -3.74 -17.07
CA LEU A 33 -11.21 -4.09 -17.48
C LEU A 33 -11.36 -5.59 -17.72
N ASP A 34 -10.40 -6.24 -18.37
CA ASP A 34 -10.41 -7.70 -18.59
C ASP A 34 -10.44 -8.46 -17.24
N LYS A 35 -9.74 -7.98 -16.22
CA LYS A 35 -9.80 -8.53 -14.86
C LYS A 35 -11.18 -8.35 -14.23
N VAL A 36 -11.78 -7.18 -14.36
CA VAL A 36 -13.14 -6.91 -13.86
C VAL A 36 -14.14 -7.83 -14.54
N ILE A 37 -14.08 -7.95 -15.87
CA ILE A 37 -14.94 -8.86 -16.67
C ILE A 37 -14.75 -10.31 -16.22
N SER A 38 -13.50 -10.74 -16.00
CA SER A 38 -13.20 -12.08 -15.51
C SER A 38 -13.82 -12.35 -14.14
N ASN A 39 -13.73 -11.37 -13.23
CA ASN A 39 -14.34 -11.44 -11.90
C ASN A 39 -15.86 -11.53 -11.99
N VAL A 40 -16.50 -10.70 -12.82
CA VAL A 40 -17.95 -10.74 -13.04
C VAL A 40 -18.38 -12.08 -13.62
N ARG A 41 -17.67 -12.59 -14.64
CA ARG A 41 -17.94 -13.92 -15.21
C ARG A 41 -17.82 -15.03 -14.18
N ARG A 42 -16.83 -14.94 -13.28
CA ARG A 42 -16.65 -15.89 -12.18
C ARG A 42 -17.82 -15.82 -11.20
N THR A 43 -18.24 -14.62 -10.81
CA THR A 43 -19.40 -14.41 -9.93
C THR A 43 -20.69 -14.97 -10.55
N ILE A 44 -20.87 -14.81 -11.87
CA ILE A 44 -22.02 -15.43 -12.59
C ILE A 44 -21.96 -16.97 -12.52
N LYS A 45 -20.77 -17.56 -12.70
CA LYS A 45 -20.59 -19.02 -12.56
C LYS A 45 -20.87 -19.51 -11.13
N GLU A 46 -20.44 -18.75 -10.14
CA GLU A 46 -20.71 -19.03 -8.72
C GLU A 46 -22.21 -18.97 -8.41
N ARG A 47 -22.92 -17.93 -8.88
CA ARG A 47 -24.38 -17.81 -8.71
C ARG A 47 -25.15 -18.95 -9.38
N ASN A 48 -24.67 -19.43 -10.51
CA ASN A 48 -25.31 -20.53 -11.27
C ASN A 48 -24.95 -21.92 -10.73
N GLY A 49 -24.32 -22.01 -9.54
CA GLY A 49 -24.01 -23.30 -8.89
C GLY A 49 -22.89 -24.11 -9.57
N LYS A 50 -22.20 -23.54 -10.57
CA LYS A 50 -21.18 -24.26 -11.37
C LYS A 50 -19.74 -24.19 -10.84
N ALA A 51 -19.46 -23.36 -9.84
CA ALA A 51 -18.22 -23.37 -9.05
C ALA A 51 -18.37 -22.48 -7.82
N LYS A 52 -18.44 -23.04 -6.62
CA LYS A 52 -18.22 -22.28 -5.37
C LYS A 52 -16.73 -22.26 -5.09
N MET A 53 -16.06 -21.16 -5.38
CA MET A 53 -14.73 -20.93 -4.79
C MET A 53 -14.91 -20.70 -3.28
N SER A 54 -14.12 -21.40 -2.49
CA SER A 54 -14.03 -21.13 -1.05
C SER A 54 -13.48 -19.71 -0.81
N ASP A 55 -13.77 -19.12 0.34
CA ASP A 55 -13.23 -17.81 0.71
C ASP A 55 -11.69 -17.84 0.75
N GLU A 56 -11.12 -18.99 1.04
CA GLU A 56 -9.67 -19.22 1.02
C GLU A 56 -9.08 -19.19 -0.40
N GLU A 57 -9.76 -19.79 -1.39
CA GLU A 57 -9.35 -19.72 -2.79
C GLU A 57 -9.43 -18.28 -3.33
N LYS A 58 -10.47 -17.53 -2.97
CA LYS A 58 -10.60 -16.10 -3.30
C LYS A 58 -9.46 -15.29 -2.68
N PHE A 59 -9.15 -15.54 -1.41
CA PHE A 59 -8.06 -14.87 -0.71
C PHE A 59 -6.69 -15.21 -1.30
N ASN A 60 -6.45 -16.46 -1.67
CA ASN A 60 -5.21 -16.87 -2.34
C ASN A 60 -5.07 -16.22 -3.72
N GLY A 61 -6.16 -16.04 -4.45
CA GLY A 61 -6.17 -15.27 -5.70
C GLY A 61 -5.76 -13.81 -5.49
N LEU A 62 -6.32 -13.14 -4.47
CA LEU A 62 -5.99 -11.76 -4.13
C LEU A 62 -4.51 -11.57 -3.78
N LYS A 63 -3.91 -12.51 -3.01
CA LYS A 63 -2.47 -12.46 -2.67
C LYS A 63 -1.59 -12.54 -3.91
N LYS A 64 -1.86 -13.50 -4.80
CA LYS A 64 -1.12 -13.67 -6.06
C LYS A 64 -1.21 -12.43 -6.95
N ASP A 65 -2.39 -11.84 -7.07
CA ASP A 65 -2.59 -10.61 -7.84
C ASP A 65 -1.85 -9.42 -7.22
N SER A 66 -1.84 -9.32 -5.89
CA SER A 66 -1.10 -8.26 -5.17
C SER A 66 0.40 -8.35 -5.43
N ILE A 67 1.00 -9.54 -5.29
CA ILE A 67 2.42 -9.79 -5.58
C ILE A 67 2.74 -9.45 -7.03
N LYS A 68 1.95 -9.97 -7.97
CA LYS A 68 2.14 -9.72 -9.40
C LYS A 68 2.10 -8.23 -9.77
N ASN A 69 1.17 -7.49 -9.17
CA ASN A 69 1.03 -6.06 -9.41
C ASN A 69 2.21 -5.27 -8.80
N ASN A 70 2.67 -5.66 -7.62
CA ASN A 70 3.81 -5.05 -6.97
C ASN A 70 5.10 -5.30 -7.77
N GLU A 71 5.34 -6.54 -8.17
CA GLU A 71 6.47 -6.91 -9.03
C GLU A 71 6.46 -6.16 -10.36
N LYS A 72 5.29 -6.02 -10.99
CA LYS A 72 5.17 -5.27 -12.25
C LYS A 72 5.49 -3.79 -12.10
N LYS A 73 5.09 -3.17 -10.97
CA LYS A 73 5.26 -1.74 -10.74
C LYS A 73 6.64 -1.38 -10.20
N TYR A 74 7.16 -2.19 -9.30
CA TYR A 74 8.32 -1.84 -8.48
C TYR A 74 9.41 -2.92 -8.47
N GLY A 75 9.17 -4.09 -9.06
CA GLY A 75 10.03 -5.25 -8.94
C GLY A 75 11.50 -4.97 -9.31
N LYS A 76 11.74 -4.22 -10.39
CA LYS A 76 13.09 -3.85 -10.80
C LYS A 76 13.76 -2.92 -9.77
N GLU A 77 13.06 -1.88 -9.32
CA GLU A 77 13.57 -0.90 -8.36
C GLU A 77 13.88 -1.54 -7.01
N ILE A 78 12.93 -2.30 -6.45
CA ILE A 78 13.10 -2.92 -5.12
C ILE A 78 14.18 -4.00 -5.12
N ARG A 79 14.36 -4.74 -6.21
CA ARG A 79 15.43 -5.73 -6.35
C ARG A 79 16.80 -5.08 -6.40
N GLN A 80 16.93 -3.97 -7.11
CA GLN A 80 18.17 -3.17 -7.14
C GLN A 80 18.49 -2.59 -5.75
N LYS A 81 17.48 -2.10 -5.02
CA LYS A 81 17.66 -1.43 -3.73
C LYS A 81 17.87 -2.40 -2.56
N TYR A 82 17.14 -3.53 -2.54
CA TYR A 82 17.08 -4.45 -1.39
C TYR A 82 17.61 -5.85 -1.69
N GLY A 83 17.92 -6.14 -2.94
CA GLY A 83 18.41 -7.45 -3.41
C GLY A 83 17.30 -8.49 -3.63
N GLU A 84 17.60 -9.45 -4.49
CA GLU A 84 16.71 -10.56 -4.87
C GLU A 84 16.18 -11.35 -3.66
N ARG A 85 17.08 -11.69 -2.73
CA ARG A 85 16.74 -12.51 -1.57
C ARG A 85 15.70 -11.85 -0.67
N ALA A 86 15.84 -10.56 -0.42
CA ALA A 86 14.91 -9.81 0.44
C ALA A 86 13.52 -9.70 -0.20
N VAL A 87 13.45 -9.40 -1.50
CA VAL A 87 12.19 -9.28 -2.23
C VAL A 87 11.48 -10.63 -2.32
N ASN A 88 12.21 -11.71 -2.62
CA ASN A 88 11.63 -13.04 -2.69
C ASN A 88 11.11 -13.51 -1.31
N ALA A 89 11.83 -13.22 -0.23
CA ALA A 89 11.37 -13.51 1.13
C ALA A 89 10.09 -12.74 1.49
N SER A 90 9.99 -11.46 1.08
CA SER A 90 8.80 -10.65 1.27
C SER A 90 7.59 -11.20 0.50
N ASN A 91 7.77 -11.56 -0.77
CA ASN A 91 6.72 -12.15 -1.59
C ASN A 91 6.23 -13.48 -0.99
N LYS A 92 7.15 -14.35 -0.57
CA LYS A 92 6.83 -15.62 0.11
C LYS A 92 6.03 -15.38 1.39
N HIS A 93 6.41 -14.38 2.18
CA HIS A 93 5.67 -14.01 3.39
C HIS A 93 4.22 -13.61 3.09
N VAL A 94 3.99 -12.83 2.02
CA VAL A 94 2.64 -12.48 1.56
C VAL A 94 1.87 -13.73 1.13
N GLU A 95 2.48 -14.65 0.39
CA GLU A 95 1.85 -15.91 -0.05
C GLU A 95 1.42 -16.78 1.13
N GLU A 96 2.27 -16.88 2.16
CA GLU A 96 2.05 -17.69 3.37
C GLU A 96 1.11 -17.02 4.39
N THR A 97 0.74 -15.74 4.19
CA THR A 97 -0.15 -15.03 5.11
C THR A 97 -1.54 -15.66 5.11
N SER A 98 -2.03 -16.06 6.30
CA SER A 98 -3.39 -16.56 6.47
C SER A 98 -4.43 -15.44 6.36
N LYS A 99 -5.69 -15.80 6.02
CA LYS A 99 -6.79 -14.85 5.99
C LYS A 99 -6.95 -14.12 7.33
N LYS A 100 -6.89 -14.85 8.46
CA LYS A 100 -6.97 -14.27 9.81
C LYS A 100 -5.89 -13.21 10.06
N ARG A 101 -4.66 -13.48 9.63
CA ARG A 101 -3.54 -12.52 9.77
C ARG A 101 -3.73 -11.30 8.90
N TYR A 102 -4.23 -11.48 7.69
CA TYR A 102 -4.56 -10.38 6.78
C TYR A 102 -5.71 -9.52 7.30
N ASP A 103 -6.77 -10.15 7.82
CA ASP A 103 -7.91 -9.43 8.40
C ASP A 103 -7.43 -8.60 9.61
N LYS A 104 -6.56 -9.17 10.46
CA LYS A 104 -5.95 -8.43 11.58
C LYS A 104 -5.08 -7.26 11.13
N LEU A 105 -4.32 -7.44 10.04
CA LEU A 105 -3.53 -6.36 9.43
C LEU A 105 -4.44 -5.20 9.03
N LYS A 106 -5.55 -5.48 8.36
CA LYS A 106 -6.52 -4.47 7.91
C LYS A 106 -7.23 -3.77 9.06
N GLU A 107 -7.65 -4.52 10.06
CA GLU A 107 -8.24 -3.98 11.29
C GLU A 107 -7.27 -3.01 11.97
N THR A 108 -6.02 -3.45 12.22
CA THR A 108 -4.98 -2.64 12.87
C THR A 108 -4.68 -1.37 12.07
N GLU A 109 -4.61 -1.46 10.73
CA GLU A 109 -4.40 -0.28 9.88
C GLU A 109 -5.58 0.70 9.98
N THR A 110 -6.81 0.19 10.03
CA THR A 110 -8.01 1.01 10.15
C THR A 110 -8.04 1.74 11.50
N ASP A 111 -7.72 1.05 12.58
CA ASP A 111 -7.66 1.62 13.92
C ASP A 111 -6.57 2.69 14.04
N LEU A 112 -5.38 2.42 13.48
CA LEU A 112 -4.29 3.38 13.42
C LEU A 112 -4.71 4.66 12.68
N VAL A 113 -5.29 4.54 11.48
CA VAL A 113 -5.76 5.69 10.69
C VAL A 113 -6.80 6.49 11.47
N LYS A 114 -7.78 5.83 12.09
CA LYS A 114 -8.81 6.47 12.91
C LYS A 114 -8.24 7.21 14.12
N ASN A 115 -7.23 6.65 14.78
CA ASN A 115 -6.56 7.29 15.91
C ASN A 115 -5.80 8.53 15.45
N LEU A 116 -5.09 8.45 14.33
CA LEU A 116 -4.39 9.60 13.72
C LEU A 116 -5.36 10.71 13.31
N GLU A 117 -6.49 10.37 12.65
CA GLU A 117 -7.55 11.33 12.34
C GLU A 117 -8.12 12.00 13.59
N THR A 118 -8.27 11.23 14.67
CA THR A 118 -8.81 11.75 15.94
C THR A 118 -7.88 12.80 16.54
N VAL A 119 -6.57 12.55 16.54
CA VAL A 119 -5.57 13.51 17.04
C VAL A 119 -5.49 14.74 16.12
N LEU A 120 -5.61 14.57 14.80
CA LEU A 120 -5.63 15.71 13.87
C LEU A 120 -6.83 16.64 14.10
N ARG A 121 -8.00 16.08 14.45
CA ARG A 121 -9.21 16.87 14.76
C ARG A 121 -9.16 17.50 16.15
N ASP A 122 -8.56 16.80 17.10
CA ASP A 122 -8.48 17.21 18.51
C ASP A 122 -7.08 16.91 19.07
N PRO A 123 -6.12 17.84 18.93
CA PRO A 123 -4.74 17.65 19.42
C PRO A 123 -4.63 17.39 20.94
N SER A 124 -5.64 17.75 21.74
CA SER A 124 -5.63 17.46 23.18
C SER A 124 -5.69 15.98 23.51
N ARG A 125 -6.00 15.14 22.53
CA ARG A 125 -6.04 13.67 22.66
C ARG A 125 -4.71 13.00 22.34
N GLU A 126 -3.70 13.75 21.89
CA GLU A 126 -2.42 13.19 21.43
C GLU A 126 -1.79 12.32 22.51
N ASP A 127 -1.63 12.83 23.73
CA ASP A 127 -1.01 12.09 24.84
C ASP A 127 -1.78 10.81 25.20
N LYS A 128 -3.12 10.86 25.11
CA LYS A 128 -3.99 9.71 25.41
C LYS A 128 -3.93 8.63 24.36
N LEU A 129 -3.69 9.00 23.10
CA LEU A 129 -3.69 8.09 21.96
C LEU A 129 -2.27 7.69 21.51
N SER A 130 -1.23 8.36 22.00
CA SER A 130 0.18 8.10 21.62
C SER A 130 0.56 6.63 21.79
N ASP A 131 0.23 6.02 22.96
CA ASP A 131 0.50 4.60 23.23
C ASP A 131 -0.26 3.69 22.27
N GLN A 132 -1.53 3.97 21.98
CA GLN A 132 -2.33 3.16 21.07
C GLN A 132 -1.83 3.28 19.62
N ILE A 133 -1.51 4.48 19.15
CA ILE A 133 -0.92 4.75 17.83
C ILE A 133 0.39 3.97 17.67
N PHE A 134 1.25 4.01 18.69
CA PHE A 134 2.50 3.23 18.68
C PHE A 134 2.23 1.73 18.60
N ARG A 135 1.34 1.17 19.43
CA ARG A 135 1.02 -0.26 19.45
C ARG A 135 0.38 -0.74 18.15
N ASP A 136 -0.51 0.06 17.57
CA ASP A 136 -1.14 -0.28 16.29
C ASP A 136 -0.10 -0.35 15.19
N HIS A 137 0.80 0.65 15.10
CA HIS A 137 1.86 0.64 14.11
C HIS A 137 2.88 -0.49 14.36
N GLN A 138 3.23 -0.76 15.61
CA GLN A 138 4.09 -1.90 16.00
C GLN A 138 3.46 -3.22 15.57
N THR A 139 2.18 -3.43 15.88
CA THR A 139 1.44 -4.64 15.50
C THR A 139 1.38 -4.80 13.98
N TRP A 140 1.11 -3.71 13.28
CA TRP A 140 1.10 -3.70 11.82
C TRP A 140 2.47 -4.13 11.26
N LEU A 141 3.56 -3.57 11.77
CA LEU A 141 4.92 -3.94 11.37
C LEU A 141 5.26 -5.40 11.69
N GLN A 142 4.86 -5.91 12.86
CA GLN A 142 5.07 -7.31 13.24
C GLN A 142 4.32 -8.29 12.33
N ILE A 143 3.18 -7.86 11.80
CA ILE A 143 2.43 -8.68 10.83
C ILE A 143 3.13 -8.69 9.48
N VAL A 144 3.63 -7.54 8.98
CA VAL A 144 4.24 -7.44 7.63
C VAL A 144 5.72 -7.81 7.60
N MET A 145 6.41 -7.73 8.75
CA MET A 145 7.85 -7.96 8.87
C MET A 145 8.15 -9.09 9.87
N PRO A 146 8.57 -10.27 9.38
CA PRO A 146 8.85 -11.42 10.26
C PRO A 146 9.93 -11.15 11.32
N ASN A 147 10.90 -10.27 11.00
CA ASN A 147 12.04 -9.95 11.85
C ASN A 147 11.91 -8.55 12.45
N TYR A 148 10.72 -8.22 12.99
CA TYR A 148 10.53 -6.96 13.69
C TYR A 148 11.53 -6.78 14.84
N SER A 149 12.08 -5.56 14.95
CA SER A 149 12.85 -5.11 16.12
C SER A 149 12.61 -3.61 16.35
N PRO A 150 12.79 -3.09 17.58
CA PRO A 150 12.72 -1.66 17.85
C PRO A 150 13.65 -0.83 16.97
N LYS A 151 14.86 -1.34 16.71
CA LYS A 151 15.85 -0.69 15.83
C LYS A 151 15.34 -0.61 14.38
N LEU A 152 14.73 -1.67 13.87
CA LEU A 152 14.11 -1.67 12.54
C LEU A 152 12.95 -0.68 12.48
N HIS A 153 12.12 -0.64 13.53
CA HIS A 153 11.00 0.30 13.63
C HIS A 153 11.48 1.76 13.56
N LEU A 154 12.52 2.13 14.32
CA LEU A 154 13.12 3.47 14.25
C LEU A 154 13.70 3.79 12.86
N SER A 155 14.27 2.81 12.17
CA SER A 155 14.78 3.00 10.80
C SER A 155 13.64 3.29 9.81
N ILE A 156 12.48 2.65 9.98
CA ILE A 156 11.29 2.91 9.16
C ILE A 156 10.74 4.31 9.45
N ILE A 157 10.66 4.70 10.73
CA ILE A 157 10.22 6.04 11.11
C ILE A 157 11.14 7.13 10.53
N LYS A 158 12.43 6.87 10.45
CA LYS A 158 13.37 7.78 9.79
C LYS A 158 13.06 7.94 8.29
N LEU A 159 12.66 6.87 7.60
CA LEU A 159 12.21 6.96 6.20
C LEU A 159 10.93 7.82 6.06
N TYR A 160 10.01 7.73 7.01
CA TYR A 160 8.81 8.57 7.03
C TYR A 160 9.13 10.06 7.22
N GLU A 161 10.26 10.40 7.82
CA GLU A 161 10.71 11.79 7.96
C GLU A 161 11.46 12.31 6.74
N THR A 162 12.18 11.44 6.02
CA THR A 162 13.14 11.88 4.99
C THR A 162 12.64 11.66 3.56
N GLU A 163 11.69 10.76 3.35
CA GLU A 163 11.25 10.36 2.01
C GLU A 163 9.78 10.77 1.79
N PRO A 164 9.49 11.75 0.92
CA PRO A 164 8.12 12.26 0.70
C PRO A 164 7.08 11.19 0.40
N ARG A 165 7.44 10.17 -0.41
CA ARG A 165 6.52 9.08 -0.77
C ARG A 165 6.05 8.23 0.42
N PHE A 166 6.83 8.16 1.50
CA PHE A 166 6.45 7.47 2.73
C PHE A 166 5.67 8.38 3.68
N GLN A 167 5.96 9.70 3.68
CA GLN A 167 5.13 10.68 4.38
C GLN A 167 3.72 10.70 3.81
N ASP A 168 3.58 10.68 2.49
CA ASP A 168 2.30 10.73 1.80
C ASP A 168 1.38 9.55 2.14
N TYR A 169 1.92 8.42 2.57
CA TYR A 169 1.11 7.22 2.82
C TYR A 169 0.05 7.43 3.91
N TYR A 170 0.43 7.92 5.09
CA TYR A 170 -0.51 8.19 6.18
C TYR A 170 -1.21 9.54 6.03
N ASP A 171 -0.54 10.53 5.46
CA ASP A 171 -1.13 11.84 5.20
C ASP A 171 -2.29 11.75 4.19
N HIS A 172 -2.21 10.85 3.18
CA HIS A 172 -3.33 10.59 2.27
C HIS A 172 -4.47 9.83 2.94
N LYS A 173 -4.18 8.96 3.90
CA LYS A 173 -5.21 8.13 4.55
C LYS A 173 -5.93 8.83 5.68
N ALA A 174 -5.22 9.54 6.53
CA ALA A 174 -5.75 10.14 7.77
C ALA A 174 -5.83 11.67 7.72
N GLY A 175 -5.12 12.31 6.78
CA GLY A 175 -5.05 13.76 6.64
C GLY A 175 -3.65 14.31 6.86
N LYS A 176 -3.40 15.48 6.28
CA LYS A 176 -2.08 16.15 6.32
C LYS A 176 -1.57 16.33 7.75
N GLY A 177 -0.38 15.82 8.03
CA GLY A 177 0.26 15.86 9.35
C GLY A 177 0.11 14.56 10.15
N ALA A 178 -0.66 13.58 9.68
CA ALA A 178 -0.82 12.28 10.33
C ALA A 178 0.51 11.55 10.52
N THR A 179 1.37 11.59 9.51
CA THR A 179 2.71 10.99 9.57
C THR A 179 3.55 11.59 10.69
N LYS A 180 3.46 12.91 10.94
CA LYS A 180 4.21 13.55 12.03
C LYS A 180 3.75 13.07 13.40
N ILE A 181 2.45 12.90 13.60
CA ILE A 181 1.87 12.34 14.83
C ILE A 181 2.36 10.92 15.07
N LEU A 182 2.33 10.09 14.04
CA LEU A 182 2.84 8.71 14.11
C LEU A 182 4.33 8.67 14.46
N VAL A 183 5.15 9.48 13.79
CA VAL A 183 6.60 9.58 14.04
C VAL A 183 6.87 9.97 15.49
N LYS A 184 6.16 10.98 15.99
CA LYS A 184 6.28 11.43 17.37
C LYS A 184 5.93 10.33 18.35
N ALA A 185 4.76 9.68 18.20
CA ALA A 185 4.32 8.60 19.05
C ALA A 185 5.34 7.46 19.13
N VAL A 186 5.91 7.03 17.99
CA VAL A 186 6.90 5.96 17.96
C VAL A 186 8.21 6.37 18.64
N LYS A 187 8.69 7.59 18.39
CA LYS A 187 9.93 8.08 19.03
C LYS A 187 9.80 8.19 20.54
N GLU A 188 8.68 8.65 21.05
CA GLU A 188 8.40 8.74 22.49
C GLU A 188 8.44 7.38 23.19
N HIS A 189 8.07 6.31 22.48
CA HIS A 189 8.03 4.96 23.06
C HIS A 189 9.34 4.17 22.88
N LEU A 190 10.11 4.44 21.83
CA LEU A 190 11.31 3.66 21.52
C LEU A 190 12.63 4.35 21.88
N ASN A 191 12.64 5.64 22.16
CA ASN A 191 13.84 6.38 22.59
C ASN A 191 13.95 6.56 24.11
N LYS A 192 13.15 5.78 24.87
CA LYS A 192 13.23 5.74 26.36
C LYS A 192 14.39 4.90 26.83
#